data_33b06cb8d704a4ed8b4f603c8bb19893
#
_entry.id   33b06cb8d704a4ed8b4f603c8bb19893
#
_cell.length_a   1.000
_cell.length_b   1.000
_cell.length_c   1.000
_cell.angle_alpha   90.00
_cell.angle_beta   90.00
_cell.angle_gamma   90.00
#
_symmetry.space_group_name_H-M   'P 1'
#
loop_
_entity.id
_entity.type
_entity.pdbx_description
1 polymer ?
#
loop_
_entity_poly.entity_id
_entity_poly.type
_entity_poly.pdbx_seq_one_letter_code
_entity_poly.pdbx_strand_id
1 'polypeptide(L)'
;MQEIAEIEQALRRAAPHRLVGVVEDALREHCGVLRVELRLADYGLRTLQLVGHVSGADPSVPIHDSPQGRAFGAQEPHSVREPGALRLHLPVTVRGDRLGVLTAELPLAADLKTLLPGLAQVCEALGHEILVAERDTDLYVLARRATRLTLAAEMQWQLLPGRSCARPEFALAAHLEPAYAIFGDNYDWSVSDGRLALTVTNGMGEGIEAALLTNLAINALRNARRAGLPLADQAALADQAVYAQYRGEAYVSVLLLCFDLATGEVEVVDAGSPRLWRQRGQAVESIGFEAQLPLGMFEDTVYAPERFAVRPGDRLLFGSDGVYAAVSPAGESYEDRALARALRGTRLLPPTQVPQAVLRELAAHHGGSPLEDDALVVCLDWHGTVSTVAG
;
A
#
# COMPACT_ATOMS: atom_id res chain seq x y z
N MET A 1 31.37 1.17 8.47
CA MET A 1 30.36 1.63 9.45
C MET A 1 30.40 3.12 9.70
N GLN A 2 31.59 3.75 9.89
CA GLN A 2 31.68 5.20 10.11
C GLN A 2 31.20 6.00 8.88
N GLU A 3 31.59 5.61 7.69
CA GLU A 3 31.20 6.25 6.42
C GLU A 3 29.68 6.24 6.20
N ILE A 4 29.00 5.12 6.50
CA ILE A 4 27.54 5.03 6.37
C ILE A 4 26.84 5.97 7.33
N ALA A 5 27.32 6.05 8.58
CA ALA A 5 26.77 6.99 9.57
C ALA A 5 26.95 8.47 9.16
N GLU A 6 28.04 8.77 8.47
CA GLU A 6 28.28 10.13 7.90
C GLU A 6 27.29 10.42 6.76
N ILE A 7 27.01 9.44 5.89
CA ILE A 7 25.98 9.58 4.82
C ILE A 7 24.59 9.79 5.42
N GLU A 8 24.19 8.96 6.40
CA GLU A 8 22.91 9.13 7.09
C GLU A 8 22.78 10.52 7.77
N GLN A 9 23.87 10.98 8.38
CA GLN A 9 23.86 12.31 9.00
C GLN A 9 23.75 13.44 7.96
N ALA A 10 24.41 13.30 6.80
CA ALA A 10 24.30 14.23 5.69
C ALA A 10 22.85 14.30 5.17
N LEU A 11 22.20 13.14 5.00
CA LEU A 11 20.80 13.06 4.58
C LEU A 11 19.87 13.78 5.55
N ARG A 12 20.01 13.54 6.86
CA ARG A 12 19.18 14.20 7.90
C ARG A 12 19.33 15.70 7.96
N ARG A 13 20.46 16.24 7.50
CA ARG A 13 20.76 17.70 7.46
C ARG A 13 20.45 18.33 6.11
N ALA A 14 20.20 17.52 5.10
CA ALA A 14 19.95 18.00 3.76
C ALA A 14 18.64 18.79 3.66
N ALA A 15 18.62 19.79 2.79
CA ALA A 15 17.36 20.42 2.41
C ALA A 15 16.46 19.38 1.71
N PRO A 16 15.14 19.35 1.96
CA PRO A 16 14.21 18.33 1.49
C PRO A 16 14.33 18.03 -0.02
N HIS A 17 14.47 19.04 -0.85
CA HIS A 17 14.61 18.91 -2.31
C HIS A 17 16.01 18.49 -2.79
N ARG A 18 16.99 18.34 -1.89
CA ARG A 18 18.39 18.05 -2.22
C ARG A 18 18.82 16.63 -1.88
N LEU A 19 17.95 15.78 -1.34
CA LEU A 19 18.31 14.44 -0.84
C LEU A 19 19.05 13.60 -1.89
N VAL A 20 18.58 13.58 -3.15
CA VAL A 20 19.21 12.80 -4.22
C VAL A 20 20.64 13.28 -4.49
N GLY A 21 20.85 14.61 -4.56
CA GLY A 21 22.19 15.18 -4.77
C GLY A 21 23.14 14.90 -3.61
N VAL A 22 22.63 14.97 -2.36
CA VAL A 22 23.44 14.66 -1.16
C VAL A 22 23.82 13.18 -1.13
N VAL A 23 22.93 12.26 -1.49
CA VAL A 23 23.25 10.83 -1.63
C VAL A 23 24.31 10.64 -2.73
N GLU A 24 24.15 11.27 -3.88
CA GLU A 24 25.09 11.15 -4.98
C GLU A 24 26.49 11.62 -4.57
N ASP A 25 26.61 12.80 -3.97
CA ASP A 25 27.90 13.36 -3.53
C ASP A 25 28.56 12.45 -2.47
N ALA A 26 27.79 12.01 -1.47
CA ALA A 26 28.30 11.14 -0.42
C ALA A 26 28.70 9.73 -0.92
N LEU A 27 27.90 9.11 -1.79
CA LEU A 27 28.24 7.81 -2.38
C LEU A 27 29.43 7.90 -3.36
N ARG A 28 29.59 9.04 -4.01
CA ARG A 28 30.77 9.30 -4.84
C ARG A 28 32.04 9.37 -3.99
N GLU A 29 31.99 10.08 -2.87
CA GLU A 29 33.12 10.27 -1.95
C GLU A 29 33.52 8.96 -1.25
N HIS A 30 32.56 8.23 -0.70
CA HIS A 30 32.83 7.08 0.16
C HIS A 30 32.81 5.72 -0.54
N CYS A 31 32.04 5.59 -1.64
CA CYS A 31 31.80 4.30 -2.30
C CYS A 31 32.28 4.27 -3.76
N GLY A 32 32.83 5.38 -4.29
CA GLY A 32 33.32 5.46 -5.68
C GLY A 32 32.17 5.35 -6.71
N VAL A 33 30.94 5.70 -6.34
CA VAL A 33 29.78 5.74 -7.25
C VAL A 33 30.00 6.86 -8.26
N LEU A 34 29.74 6.60 -9.54
CA LEU A 34 29.91 7.56 -10.62
C LEU A 34 28.69 8.46 -10.79
N ARG A 35 27.51 7.88 -10.64
CA ARG A 35 26.22 8.55 -10.83
C ARG A 35 25.11 7.85 -10.02
N VAL A 36 24.10 8.62 -9.64
CA VAL A 36 22.91 8.13 -8.93
C VAL A 36 21.65 8.58 -9.65
N GLU A 37 20.67 7.68 -9.75
CA GLU A 37 19.32 7.96 -10.20
C GLU A 37 18.33 7.42 -9.16
N LEU A 38 17.44 8.27 -8.67
CA LEU A 38 16.31 7.85 -7.84
C LEU A 38 15.05 7.80 -8.68
N ARG A 39 14.34 6.69 -8.60
CA ARG A 39 13.03 6.51 -9.24
C ARG A 39 12.01 6.09 -8.21
N LEU A 40 10.84 6.75 -8.21
CA LEU A 40 9.71 6.41 -7.34
C LEU A 40 8.61 5.72 -8.14
N ALA A 41 7.94 4.76 -7.49
CA ALA A 41 6.81 4.08 -8.09
C ALA A 41 5.62 5.04 -8.26
N ASP A 42 5.01 5.05 -9.44
CA ASP A 42 3.83 5.84 -9.69
C ASP A 42 2.61 5.34 -8.89
N TYR A 43 1.54 6.12 -8.86
CA TYR A 43 0.33 5.76 -8.11
C TYR A 43 -0.35 4.49 -8.62
N GLY A 44 -0.24 4.17 -9.91
CA GLY A 44 -0.75 2.94 -10.49
C GLY A 44 0.18 1.73 -10.39
N LEU A 45 1.38 1.88 -9.82
CA LEU A 45 2.43 0.84 -9.76
C LEU A 45 2.74 0.21 -11.13
N ARG A 46 2.69 1.02 -12.19
CA ARG A 46 2.99 0.60 -13.57
C ARG A 46 4.39 0.96 -13.98
N THR A 47 4.88 2.11 -13.49
CA THR A 47 6.16 2.70 -13.87
C THR A 47 6.94 3.19 -12.66
N LEU A 48 8.26 3.27 -12.82
CA LEU A 48 9.18 3.95 -11.91
C LEU A 48 9.57 5.29 -12.54
N GLN A 49 9.16 6.38 -11.92
CA GLN A 49 9.34 7.74 -12.38
C GLN A 49 10.63 8.34 -11.83
N LEU A 50 11.42 9.00 -12.68
CA LEU A 50 12.66 9.65 -12.29
C LEU A 50 12.38 10.87 -11.38
N VAL A 51 13.08 10.96 -10.26
CA VAL A 51 13.03 12.14 -9.39
C VAL A 51 13.97 13.22 -9.92
N GLY A 52 13.41 14.37 -10.26
CA GLY A 52 14.16 15.47 -10.85
C GLY A 52 14.53 15.23 -12.31
N HIS A 53 15.59 15.89 -12.76
CA HIS A 53 16.11 15.75 -14.12
C HIS A 53 17.55 15.23 -14.10
N VAL A 54 17.78 14.13 -14.80
CA VAL A 54 19.11 13.55 -14.98
C VAL A 54 19.38 13.43 -16.48
N SER A 55 20.40 14.13 -16.99
CA SER A 55 20.70 14.17 -18.42
C SER A 55 20.94 12.76 -19.00
N GLY A 56 20.25 12.42 -20.08
CA GLY A 56 20.36 11.13 -20.77
C GLY A 56 19.65 9.97 -20.07
N ALA A 57 18.91 10.20 -18.97
CA ALA A 57 18.04 9.18 -18.35
C ALA A 57 16.62 9.28 -18.88
N ASP A 58 15.98 8.13 -19.11
CA ASP A 58 14.56 8.09 -19.44
C ASP A 58 13.73 8.62 -18.25
N PRO A 59 12.71 9.44 -18.48
CA PRO A 59 11.88 9.99 -17.42
C PRO A 59 11.11 8.91 -16.65
N SER A 60 10.76 7.79 -17.28
CA SER A 60 10.09 6.67 -16.67
C SER A 60 10.53 5.34 -17.25
N VAL A 61 10.49 4.29 -16.42
CA VAL A 61 10.73 2.90 -16.86
C VAL A 61 9.60 2.01 -16.33
N PRO A 62 9.19 0.96 -17.07
CA PRO A 62 8.14 0.07 -16.61
C PRO A 62 8.60 -0.73 -15.37
N ILE A 63 7.67 -0.98 -14.42
CA ILE A 63 7.93 -1.88 -13.29
C ILE A 63 8.05 -3.33 -13.78
N HIS A 64 7.26 -3.71 -14.76
CA HIS A 64 7.42 -5.00 -15.41
C HIS A 64 8.43 -4.87 -16.55
N ASP A 65 9.26 -5.89 -16.73
CA ASP A 65 10.25 -6.02 -17.83
C ASP A 65 11.42 -5.01 -17.83
N SER A 66 11.73 -4.40 -16.66
CA SER A 66 12.94 -3.60 -16.51
C SER A 66 13.85 -4.11 -15.38
N PRO A 67 15.18 -3.85 -15.44
CA PRO A 67 16.10 -4.19 -14.35
C PRO A 67 15.74 -3.50 -13.03
N GLN A 68 15.32 -2.23 -13.10
CA GLN A 68 14.84 -1.45 -11.96
C GLN A 68 13.56 -2.09 -11.38
N GLY A 69 12.64 -2.48 -12.24
CA GLY A 69 11.40 -3.14 -11.84
C GLY A 69 11.63 -4.51 -11.19
N ARG A 70 12.67 -5.24 -11.59
CA ARG A 70 13.09 -6.48 -10.91
C ARG A 70 13.53 -6.21 -9.47
N ALA A 71 14.40 -5.21 -9.26
CA ALA A 71 14.80 -4.81 -7.91
C ALA A 71 13.60 -4.36 -7.06
N PHE A 72 12.70 -3.56 -7.64
CA PHE A 72 11.47 -3.10 -6.98
C PHE A 72 10.54 -4.25 -6.61
N GLY A 73 10.32 -5.20 -7.52
CA GLY A 73 9.40 -6.33 -7.30
C GLY A 73 9.95 -7.36 -6.33
N ALA A 74 11.23 -7.74 -6.50
CA ALA A 74 11.89 -8.74 -5.65
C ALA A 74 12.29 -8.18 -4.27
N GLN A 75 12.40 -6.86 -4.13
CA GLN A 75 12.95 -6.20 -2.93
C GLN A 75 14.38 -6.65 -2.61
N GLU A 76 15.12 -6.94 -3.67
CA GLU A 76 16.52 -7.35 -3.60
C GLU A 76 17.37 -6.52 -4.57
N PRO A 77 18.64 -6.28 -4.26
CA PRO A 77 19.55 -5.63 -5.19
C PRO A 77 19.66 -6.39 -6.51
N HIS A 78 19.59 -5.67 -7.62
CA HIS A 78 19.77 -6.23 -8.96
C HIS A 78 20.88 -5.49 -9.71
N SER A 79 21.86 -6.22 -10.24
CA SER A 79 22.98 -5.62 -10.96
C SER A 79 22.98 -5.98 -12.45
N VAL A 80 23.32 -5.01 -13.29
CA VAL A 80 23.45 -5.16 -14.74
C VAL A 80 24.83 -4.63 -15.17
N ARG A 81 25.58 -5.43 -15.91
CA ARG A 81 26.85 -4.98 -16.52
C ARG A 81 26.58 -4.36 -17.89
N GLU A 82 27.01 -3.12 -18.05
CA GLU A 82 26.96 -2.39 -19.32
C GLU A 82 28.38 -2.10 -19.83
N PRO A 83 28.54 -1.70 -21.10
CA PRO A 83 29.87 -1.28 -21.62
C PRO A 83 30.41 -0.09 -20.81
N GLY A 84 31.44 -0.32 -20.03
CA GLY A 84 32.14 0.70 -19.23
C GLY A 84 31.66 0.90 -17.79
N ALA A 85 30.52 0.35 -17.39
CA ALA A 85 29.99 0.54 -16.05
C ALA A 85 29.19 -0.66 -15.52
N LEU A 86 29.04 -0.72 -14.20
CA LEU A 86 28.13 -1.64 -13.49
C LEU A 86 26.97 -0.84 -12.92
N ARG A 87 25.76 -1.10 -13.38
CA ARG A 87 24.55 -0.51 -12.78
C ARG A 87 24.00 -1.41 -11.70
N LEU A 88 23.82 -0.86 -10.51
CA LEU A 88 23.27 -1.52 -9.35
C LEU A 88 21.94 -0.86 -8.99
N HIS A 89 20.86 -1.63 -9.05
CA HIS A 89 19.50 -1.19 -8.69
C HIS A 89 19.18 -1.68 -7.30
N LEU A 90 18.89 -0.76 -6.39
CA LEU A 90 18.67 -0.99 -4.96
C LEU A 90 17.23 -0.58 -4.60
N PRO A 91 16.41 -1.45 -3.97
CA PRO A 91 15.09 -1.06 -3.53
C PRO A 91 15.17 0.01 -2.44
N VAL A 92 14.30 1.01 -2.52
CA VAL A 92 14.09 2.03 -1.49
C VAL A 92 12.77 1.71 -0.81
N THR A 93 12.86 1.24 0.45
CA THR A 93 11.72 0.68 1.18
C THR A 93 11.75 1.14 2.62
N VAL A 94 10.57 1.46 3.18
CA VAL A 94 10.42 1.88 4.58
C VAL A 94 9.39 0.98 5.25
N ARG A 95 9.84 0.17 6.22
CA ARG A 95 8.96 -0.72 7.02
C ARG A 95 8.05 -1.62 6.15
N GLY A 96 8.56 -2.05 4.99
CA GLY A 96 7.83 -2.86 4.03
C GLY A 96 7.09 -2.05 2.97
N ASP A 97 6.93 -0.74 3.12
CA ASP A 97 6.36 0.11 2.07
C ASP A 97 7.40 0.42 0.98
N ARG A 98 7.07 0.04 -0.25
CA ARG A 98 7.97 0.09 -1.42
C ARG A 98 7.83 1.44 -2.10
N LEU A 99 8.80 2.33 -1.88
CA LEU A 99 8.78 3.68 -2.45
C LEU A 99 9.31 3.72 -3.88
N GLY A 100 10.43 3.02 -4.13
CA GLY A 100 11.09 3.11 -5.43
C GLY A 100 12.40 2.34 -5.51
N VAL A 101 13.30 2.81 -6.37
CA VAL A 101 14.61 2.23 -6.65
C VAL A 101 15.67 3.31 -6.78
N LEU A 102 16.78 3.14 -6.08
CA LEU A 102 18.01 3.89 -6.27
C LEU A 102 18.89 3.09 -7.24
N THR A 103 19.27 3.69 -8.36
CA THR A 103 20.26 3.12 -9.28
C THR A 103 21.60 3.81 -9.05
N ALA A 104 22.62 3.04 -8.70
CA ALA A 104 24.00 3.50 -8.59
C ALA A 104 24.82 2.98 -9.77
N GLU A 105 25.50 3.86 -10.47
CA GLU A 105 26.47 3.51 -11.49
C GLU A 105 27.84 3.40 -10.85
N LEU A 106 28.50 2.25 -11.01
CA LEU A 106 29.76 1.88 -10.38
C LEU A 106 30.83 1.51 -11.45
N PRO A 107 32.11 1.66 -11.13
CA PRO A 107 33.17 1.07 -11.95
C PRO A 107 33.00 -0.45 -12.07
N LEU A 108 33.39 -1.03 -13.24
CA LEU A 108 33.27 -2.48 -13.48
C LEU A 108 34.03 -3.33 -12.45
N ALA A 109 35.05 -2.76 -11.81
CA ALA A 109 35.91 -3.42 -10.81
C ALA A 109 35.32 -3.31 -9.37
N ALA A 110 34.17 -2.71 -9.18
CA ALA A 110 33.57 -2.52 -7.84
C ALA A 110 33.27 -3.86 -7.15
N ASP A 111 33.68 -3.97 -5.89
CA ASP A 111 33.38 -5.15 -5.06
C ASP A 111 31.99 -5.02 -4.42
N LEU A 112 30.98 -5.58 -5.08
CA LEU A 112 29.60 -5.53 -4.61
C LEU A 112 29.40 -6.20 -3.24
N LYS A 113 30.17 -7.24 -2.89
CA LYS A 113 29.99 -7.93 -1.61
C LYS A 113 30.27 -7.00 -0.43
N THR A 114 31.27 -6.15 -0.57
CA THR A 114 31.64 -5.17 0.44
C THR A 114 30.69 -3.97 0.46
N LEU A 115 30.21 -3.53 -0.71
CA LEU A 115 29.39 -2.31 -0.83
C LEU A 115 27.90 -2.52 -0.49
N LEU A 116 27.32 -3.67 -0.87
CA LEU A 116 25.88 -3.92 -0.76
C LEU A 116 25.27 -3.67 0.63
N PRO A 117 25.85 -4.14 1.75
CA PRO A 117 25.26 -3.92 3.06
C PRO A 117 25.13 -2.43 3.41
N GLY A 118 26.15 -1.64 3.11
CA GLY A 118 26.14 -0.20 3.35
C GLY A 118 25.16 0.54 2.43
N LEU A 119 25.14 0.20 1.15
CA LEU A 119 24.20 0.80 0.20
C LEU A 119 22.74 0.50 0.55
N ALA A 120 22.42 -0.69 1.06
CA ALA A 120 21.08 -1.03 1.53
C ALA A 120 20.65 -0.14 2.72
N GLN A 121 21.56 0.10 3.69
CA GLN A 121 21.28 1.02 4.81
C GLN A 121 21.04 2.45 4.33
N VAL A 122 21.84 2.93 3.37
CA VAL A 122 21.65 4.25 2.75
C VAL A 122 20.27 4.35 2.07
N CYS A 123 19.84 3.30 1.35
CA CYS A 123 18.52 3.28 0.71
C CYS A 123 17.38 3.32 1.73
N GLU A 124 17.51 2.62 2.86
CA GLU A 124 16.52 2.67 3.95
C GLU A 124 16.46 4.07 4.57
N ALA A 125 17.62 4.67 4.89
CA ALA A 125 17.71 6.03 5.41
C ALA A 125 17.11 7.04 4.42
N LEU A 126 17.47 6.95 3.14
CA LEU A 126 16.92 7.80 2.08
C LEU A 126 15.39 7.68 2.00
N GLY A 127 14.84 6.48 2.09
CA GLY A 127 13.40 6.25 2.11
C GLY A 127 12.71 6.97 3.27
N HIS A 128 13.27 6.90 4.48
CA HIS A 128 12.76 7.64 5.64
C HIS A 128 12.80 9.14 5.44
N GLU A 129 13.92 9.67 4.93
CA GLU A 129 14.05 11.12 4.68
C GLU A 129 13.12 11.61 3.56
N ILE A 130 12.83 10.79 2.53
CA ILE A 130 11.84 11.13 1.50
C ILE A 130 10.46 11.30 2.11
N LEU A 131 10.00 10.36 2.97
CA LEU A 131 8.70 10.44 3.63
C LEU A 131 8.58 11.67 4.55
N VAL A 132 9.69 12.09 5.17
CA VAL A 132 9.73 13.33 5.96
C VAL A 132 9.71 14.55 5.05
N ALA A 133 10.48 14.53 3.96
CA ALA A 133 10.61 15.63 3.01
C ALA A 133 9.31 15.93 2.25
N GLU A 134 8.43 14.95 2.04
CA GLU A 134 7.10 15.14 1.42
C GLU A 134 6.20 16.14 2.17
N ARG A 135 6.56 16.50 3.43
CA ARG A 135 5.87 17.55 4.19
C ARG A 135 6.27 18.97 3.78
N ASP A 136 7.46 19.10 3.18
CA ASP A 136 8.11 20.40 2.96
C ASP A 136 8.37 20.66 1.46
N THR A 137 8.20 19.65 0.59
CA THR A 137 8.39 19.78 -0.87
C THR A 137 7.48 18.86 -1.65
N ASP A 138 6.97 19.34 -2.77
CA ASP A 138 6.17 18.55 -3.71
C ASP A 138 7.01 17.63 -4.63
N LEU A 139 8.34 17.72 -4.58
CA LEU A 139 9.24 17.06 -5.54
C LEU A 139 8.97 15.56 -5.67
N TYR A 140 8.84 14.85 -4.55
CA TYR A 140 8.67 13.40 -4.52
C TYR A 140 7.24 12.98 -4.85
N VAL A 141 6.24 13.73 -4.38
CA VAL A 141 4.83 13.55 -4.72
C VAL A 141 4.62 13.76 -6.23
N LEU A 142 5.22 14.81 -6.80
CA LEU A 142 5.15 15.08 -8.24
C LEU A 142 5.82 13.98 -9.06
N ALA A 143 6.98 13.49 -8.60
CA ALA A 143 7.69 12.40 -9.29
C ALA A 143 6.87 11.08 -9.34
N ARG A 144 5.93 10.87 -8.41
CA ARG A 144 5.04 9.68 -8.41
C ARG A 144 3.86 9.78 -9.37
N ARG A 145 3.71 10.89 -10.09
CA ARG A 145 2.60 11.13 -11.02
C ARG A 145 3.00 10.75 -12.45
N ALA A 146 2.56 9.60 -12.94
CA ALA A 146 2.70 9.26 -14.35
C ALA A 146 1.82 10.15 -15.23
N THR A 147 0.66 10.57 -14.71
CA THR A 147 -0.28 11.52 -15.34
C THR A 147 -0.82 12.49 -14.29
N ARG A 148 -1.55 13.52 -14.75
CA ARG A 148 -2.19 14.49 -13.85
C ARG A 148 -3.30 13.80 -13.03
N LEU A 149 -3.29 13.99 -11.72
CA LEU A 149 -4.39 13.59 -10.84
C LEU A 149 -5.57 14.55 -10.96
N THR A 150 -6.79 14.04 -10.80
CA THR A 150 -7.95 14.86 -10.49
C THR A 150 -7.86 15.36 -9.05
N LEU A 151 -8.63 16.38 -8.67
CA LEU A 151 -8.67 16.85 -7.28
C LEU A 151 -9.15 15.74 -6.33
N ALA A 152 -10.14 14.96 -6.74
CA ALA A 152 -10.63 13.83 -5.97
C ALA A 152 -9.53 12.78 -5.71
N ALA A 153 -8.75 12.41 -6.78
CA ALA A 153 -7.62 11.50 -6.64
C ALA A 153 -6.52 12.06 -5.72
N GLU A 154 -6.24 13.35 -5.79
CA GLU A 154 -5.30 14.01 -4.87
C GLU A 154 -5.74 13.88 -3.42
N MET A 155 -7.02 14.18 -3.12
CA MET A 155 -7.59 14.08 -1.78
C MET A 155 -7.49 12.64 -1.24
N GLN A 156 -7.76 11.65 -2.08
CA GLN A 156 -7.71 10.24 -1.68
C GLN A 156 -6.28 9.77 -1.42
N TRP A 157 -5.33 10.10 -2.29
CA TRP A 157 -3.93 9.72 -2.07
C TRP A 157 -3.33 10.37 -0.82
N GLN A 158 -3.77 11.57 -0.45
CA GLN A 158 -3.39 12.21 0.81
C GLN A 158 -4.04 11.54 2.03
N LEU A 159 -5.22 10.92 1.85
CA LEU A 159 -5.93 10.24 2.92
C LEU A 159 -5.37 8.83 3.17
N LEU A 160 -4.94 8.12 2.13
CA LEU A 160 -4.44 6.76 2.23
C LEU A 160 -3.18 6.67 3.09
N PRO A 161 -3.04 5.63 3.94
CA PRO A 161 -1.80 5.29 4.61
C PRO A 161 -0.77 4.73 3.61
N GLY A 162 0.42 4.34 4.10
CA GLY A 162 1.37 3.58 3.29
C GLY A 162 0.71 2.34 2.66
N ARG A 163 1.15 1.99 1.45
CA ARG A 163 0.56 0.88 0.68
C ARG A 163 0.87 -0.48 1.26
N SER A 164 1.93 -0.59 2.01
CA SER A 164 2.30 -1.83 2.66
C SER A 164 2.97 -1.59 4.01
N CYS A 165 2.86 -2.60 4.86
CA CYS A 165 3.47 -2.60 6.18
C CYS A 165 3.90 -4.02 6.51
N ALA A 166 5.15 -4.18 6.97
CA ALA A 166 5.67 -5.45 7.46
C ALA A 166 6.02 -5.36 8.94
N ARG A 167 5.54 -6.33 9.71
CA ARG A 167 5.82 -6.53 11.13
C ARG A 167 6.13 -8.01 11.36
N PRO A 168 6.73 -8.37 12.48
CA PRO A 168 6.95 -9.78 12.79
C PRO A 168 5.67 -10.62 12.75
N GLU A 169 4.54 -10.04 13.20
CA GLU A 169 3.25 -10.72 13.34
C GLU A 169 2.46 -10.80 12.05
N PHE A 170 2.68 -9.85 11.11
CA PHE A 170 1.92 -9.78 9.86
C PHE A 170 2.66 -9.00 8.77
N ALA A 171 2.22 -9.20 7.53
CA ALA A 171 2.54 -8.33 6.42
C ALA A 171 1.26 -7.93 5.69
N LEU A 172 1.06 -6.62 5.48
CA LEU A 172 -0.10 -6.02 4.85
C LEU A 172 0.31 -5.32 3.56
N ALA A 173 -0.52 -5.45 2.52
CA ALA A 173 -0.39 -4.66 1.30
C ALA A 173 -1.75 -4.36 0.70
N ALA A 174 -1.88 -3.18 0.07
CA ALA A 174 -3.11 -2.74 -0.57
C ALA A 174 -2.83 -2.12 -1.94
N HIS A 175 -3.81 -2.23 -2.83
CA HIS A 175 -3.81 -1.55 -4.12
C HIS A 175 -5.22 -1.19 -4.54
N LEU A 176 -5.35 0.01 -5.13
CA LEU A 176 -6.59 0.59 -5.61
C LEU A 176 -6.45 0.90 -7.10
N GLU A 177 -7.39 0.46 -7.92
CA GLU A 177 -7.55 0.78 -9.34
C GLU A 177 -8.95 1.35 -9.60
N PRO A 178 -9.06 2.39 -10.45
CA PRO A 178 -8.01 3.13 -11.13
C PRO A 178 -7.32 4.17 -10.22
N ALA A 179 -6.00 4.29 -10.36
CA ALA A 179 -5.20 5.17 -9.50
C ALA A 179 -5.40 6.67 -9.74
N TYR A 180 -6.01 7.06 -10.86
CA TYR A 180 -6.15 8.45 -11.33
C TYR A 180 -7.59 8.92 -11.47
N ALA A 181 -8.58 8.05 -11.22
CA ALA A 181 -10.00 8.34 -11.09
C ALA A 181 -10.51 7.78 -9.74
N ILE A 182 -11.66 8.22 -9.24
CA ILE A 182 -12.11 7.89 -7.89
C ILE A 182 -13.61 7.75 -7.84
N PHE A 183 -14.05 6.65 -7.19
CA PHE A 183 -15.44 6.32 -6.94
C PHE A 183 -15.76 6.12 -5.44
N GLY A 184 -14.79 6.29 -4.52
CA GLY A 184 -15.04 6.32 -3.09
C GLY A 184 -14.41 5.20 -2.25
N ASP A 185 -13.79 4.20 -2.87
CA ASP A 185 -13.09 3.13 -2.16
C ASP A 185 -11.87 3.66 -1.39
N ASN A 186 -11.68 3.15 -0.17
CA ASN A 186 -10.52 3.53 0.63
C ASN A 186 -10.15 2.42 1.62
N TYR A 187 -8.93 2.47 2.13
CA TYR A 187 -8.48 1.66 3.25
C TYR A 187 -7.68 2.52 4.23
N ASP A 188 -7.71 2.12 5.49
CA ASP A 188 -6.87 2.72 6.54
C ASP A 188 -6.34 1.63 7.47
N TRP A 189 -5.13 1.82 7.97
CA TRP A 189 -4.58 0.94 8.98
C TRP A 189 -3.72 1.69 10.00
N SER A 190 -3.65 1.14 11.19
CA SER A 190 -2.82 1.67 12.26
C SER A 190 -2.41 0.56 13.21
N VAL A 191 -1.17 0.61 13.68
CA VAL A 191 -0.65 -0.34 14.69
C VAL A 191 -0.32 0.41 15.95
N SER A 192 -0.91 0.02 17.06
CA SER A 192 -0.63 0.56 18.39
C SER A 192 -0.98 -0.46 19.47
N ASP A 193 -0.25 -0.44 20.57
CA ASP A 193 -0.53 -1.23 21.81
C ASP A 193 -0.83 -2.71 21.56
N GLY A 194 -0.04 -3.36 20.68
CA GLY A 194 -0.24 -4.78 20.35
C GLY A 194 -1.47 -5.06 19.49
N ARG A 195 -2.06 -4.06 18.87
CA ARG A 195 -3.24 -4.18 18.00
C ARG A 195 -2.98 -3.62 16.60
N LEU A 196 -3.55 -4.27 15.60
CA LEU A 196 -3.68 -3.74 14.25
C LEU A 196 -5.15 -3.38 14.02
N ALA A 197 -5.43 -2.10 13.82
CA ALA A 197 -6.70 -1.64 13.28
C ALA A 197 -6.61 -1.62 11.76
N LEU A 198 -7.59 -2.19 11.08
CA LEU A 198 -7.74 -2.17 9.62
C LEU A 198 -9.16 -1.75 9.29
N THR A 199 -9.29 -0.81 8.37
CA THR A 199 -10.56 -0.32 7.86
C THR A 199 -10.54 -0.46 6.34
N VAL A 200 -11.61 -1.01 5.77
CA VAL A 200 -11.85 -1.04 4.32
C VAL A 200 -13.20 -0.39 4.08
N THR A 201 -13.24 0.63 3.23
CA THR A 201 -14.47 1.38 2.96
C THR A 201 -14.82 1.36 1.49
N ASN A 202 -16.12 1.47 1.23
CA ASN A 202 -16.68 1.77 -0.07
C ASN A 202 -17.64 2.95 0.10
N GLY A 203 -17.27 4.12 -0.41
CA GLY A 203 -18.04 5.36 -0.33
C GLY A 203 -18.95 5.50 -1.54
N MET A 204 -20.21 5.87 -1.29
CA MET A 204 -21.19 6.10 -2.35
C MET A 204 -20.80 7.29 -3.24
N GLY A 205 -21.00 7.15 -4.56
CA GLY A 205 -20.85 8.25 -5.53
C GLY A 205 -19.50 8.24 -6.25
N GLU A 206 -19.21 9.34 -6.94
CA GLU A 206 -17.98 9.50 -7.73
C GLU A 206 -17.38 10.90 -7.60
N GLY A 207 -16.11 11.03 -7.92
CA GLY A 207 -15.40 12.30 -7.98
C GLY A 207 -15.27 13.00 -6.63
N ILE A 208 -15.44 14.33 -6.60
CA ILE A 208 -15.19 15.15 -5.41
C ILE A 208 -16.17 14.81 -4.27
N GLU A 209 -17.43 14.54 -4.57
CA GLU A 209 -18.45 14.22 -3.55
C GLU A 209 -18.08 12.91 -2.81
N ALA A 210 -17.71 11.86 -3.55
CA ALA A 210 -17.25 10.61 -2.95
C ALA A 210 -15.98 10.81 -2.12
N ALA A 211 -15.02 11.61 -2.62
CA ALA A 211 -13.79 11.91 -1.89
C ALA A 211 -14.05 12.67 -0.57
N LEU A 212 -15.00 13.62 -0.56
CA LEU A 212 -15.40 14.36 0.64
C LEU A 212 -16.09 13.44 1.65
N LEU A 213 -17.01 12.61 1.19
CA LEU A 213 -17.72 11.63 2.02
C LEU A 213 -16.75 10.65 2.68
N THR A 214 -15.88 10.03 1.90
CA THR A 214 -14.86 9.09 2.40
C THR A 214 -13.88 9.77 3.35
N ASN A 215 -13.46 11.01 3.04
CA ASN A 215 -12.58 11.79 3.91
C ASN A 215 -13.23 12.04 5.28
N LEU A 216 -14.51 12.44 5.31
CA LEU A 216 -15.25 12.63 6.56
C LEU A 216 -15.31 11.34 7.37
N ALA A 217 -15.72 10.22 6.77
CA ALA A 217 -15.84 8.93 7.43
C ALA A 217 -14.51 8.42 8.00
N ILE A 218 -13.46 8.40 7.18
CA ILE A 218 -12.12 7.94 7.61
C ILE A 218 -11.56 8.81 8.75
N ASN A 219 -11.70 10.14 8.66
CA ASN A 219 -11.22 11.01 9.74
C ASN A 219 -12.05 10.89 11.03
N ALA A 220 -13.35 10.65 10.94
CA ALA A 220 -14.18 10.35 12.11
C ALA A 220 -13.76 9.04 12.78
N LEU A 221 -13.54 7.97 12.00
CA LEU A 221 -13.02 6.69 12.50
C LEU A 221 -11.61 6.83 13.11
N ARG A 222 -10.70 7.57 12.48
CA ARG A 222 -9.36 7.87 13.02
C ARG A 222 -9.44 8.63 14.35
N ASN A 223 -10.36 9.61 14.45
CA ASN A 223 -10.56 10.37 15.67
C ASN A 223 -11.08 9.48 16.80
N ALA A 224 -12.10 8.66 16.55
CA ALA A 224 -12.65 7.72 17.51
C ALA A 224 -11.60 6.69 17.98
N ARG A 225 -10.84 6.11 17.06
CA ARG A 225 -9.73 5.20 17.37
C ARG A 225 -8.66 5.85 18.25
N ARG A 226 -8.25 7.09 17.94
CA ARG A 226 -7.26 7.86 18.74
C ARG A 226 -7.79 8.23 20.13
N ALA A 227 -9.10 8.32 20.29
CA ALA A 227 -9.74 8.49 21.59
C ALA A 227 -9.85 7.17 22.39
N GLY A 228 -9.40 6.05 21.83
CA GLY A 228 -9.42 4.72 22.49
C GLY A 228 -10.82 4.11 22.59
N LEU A 229 -11.75 4.50 21.74
CA LEU A 229 -13.12 3.97 21.77
C LEU A 229 -13.15 2.50 21.31
N PRO A 230 -14.06 1.67 21.86
CA PRO A 230 -14.36 0.34 21.34
C PRO A 230 -14.78 0.38 19.85
N LEU A 231 -14.65 -0.73 19.13
CA LEU A 231 -14.88 -0.78 17.69
C LEU A 231 -16.32 -0.37 17.30
N ALA A 232 -17.32 -0.81 18.08
CA ALA A 232 -18.71 -0.41 17.90
C ALA A 232 -18.92 1.11 18.04
N ASP A 233 -18.30 1.72 19.06
CA ASP A 233 -18.41 3.16 19.31
C ASP A 233 -17.67 3.97 18.25
N GLN A 234 -16.57 3.43 17.66
CA GLN A 234 -15.91 4.05 16.50
C GLN A 234 -16.85 4.11 15.31
N ALA A 235 -17.57 3.01 15.02
CA ALA A 235 -18.56 2.97 13.95
C ALA A 235 -19.69 3.96 14.22
N ALA A 236 -20.28 3.96 15.43
CA ALA A 236 -21.36 4.85 15.81
C ALA A 236 -20.97 6.34 15.72
N LEU A 237 -19.76 6.72 16.16
CA LEU A 237 -19.29 8.10 16.05
C LEU A 237 -19.12 8.52 14.58
N ALA A 238 -18.59 7.64 13.73
CA ALA A 238 -18.44 7.92 12.31
C ALA A 238 -19.81 7.99 11.60
N ASP A 239 -20.75 7.10 11.96
CA ASP A 239 -22.14 7.13 11.49
C ASP A 239 -22.79 8.48 11.78
N GLN A 240 -22.72 8.93 13.03
CA GLN A 240 -23.28 10.23 13.45
C GLN A 240 -22.63 11.40 12.67
N ALA A 241 -21.33 11.37 12.45
CA ALA A 241 -20.62 12.42 11.71
C ALA A 241 -21.08 12.48 10.24
N VAL A 242 -21.21 11.33 9.58
CA VAL A 242 -21.67 11.23 8.19
C VAL A 242 -23.16 11.61 8.11
N TYR A 243 -24.00 11.07 8.99
CA TYR A 243 -25.44 11.40 9.02
C TYR A 243 -25.69 12.88 9.28
N ALA A 244 -24.95 13.51 10.20
CA ALA A 244 -25.09 14.93 10.47
C ALA A 244 -24.85 15.80 9.23
N GLN A 245 -23.94 15.38 8.35
CA GLN A 245 -23.60 16.10 7.12
C GLN A 245 -24.57 15.80 5.97
N TYR A 246 -24.88 14.52 5.74
CA TYR A 246 -25.56 14.04 4.53
C TYR A 246 -27.03 13.62 4.77
N ARG A 247 -27.49 13.49 6.01
CA ARG A 247 -28.90 13.19 6.37
C ARG A 247 -29.47 11.93 5.72
N GLY A 248 -28.61 10.93 5.47
CA GLY A 248 -29.00 9.69 4.82
C GLY A 248 -28.98 9.71 3.28
N GLU A 249 -28.69 10.88 2.67
CA GLU A 249 -28.61 11.00 1.20
C GLU A 249 -27.33 10.36 0.63
N ALA A 250 -26.27 10.30 1.44
CA ALA A 250 -25.02 9.61 1.12
C ALA A 250 -24.52 8.84 2.35
N TYR A 251 -23.92 7.67 2.10
CA TYR A 251 -23.46 6.77 3.14
C TYR A 251 -22.17 6.07 2.73
N VAL A 252 -21.48 5.46 3.70
CA VAL A 252 -20.24 4.71 3.48
C VAL A 252 -20.39 3.31 4.02
N SER A 253 -20.24 2.31 3.14
CA SER A 253 -20.06 0.93 3.56
C SER A 253 -18.67 0.73 4.13
N VAL A 254 -18.56 -0.01 5.25
CA VAL A 254 -17.27 -0.20 5.91
C VAL A 254 -17.16 -1.57 6.56
N LEU A 255 -15.96 -2.13 6.47
CA LEU A 255 -15.52 -3.26 7.26
C LEU A 255 -14.42 -2.78 8.22
N LEU A 256 -14.74 -2.74 9.52
CA LEU A 256 -13.81 -2.35 10.58
C LEU A 256 -13.27 -3.59 11.27
N LEU A 257 -11.94 -3.68 11.42
CA LEU A 257 -11.31 -4.82 12.08
C LEU A 257 -10.28 -4.35 13.10
N CYS A 258 -10.21 -5.07 14.22
CA CYS A 258 -9.19 -4.90 15.25
C CYS A 258 -8.56 -6.26 15.56
N PHE A 259 -7.32 -6.46 15.13
CA PHE A 259 -6.55 -7.67 15.38
C PHE A 259 -5.76 -7.53 16.67
N ASP A 260 -5.88 -8.49 17.57
CA ASP A 260 -4.95 -8.66 18.68
C ASP A 260 -3.70 -9.39 18.18
N LEU A 261 -2.56 -8.70 18.20
CA LEU A 261 -1.30 -9.22 17.63
C LEU A 261 -0.71 -10.38 18.44
N ALA A 262 -1.07 -10.52 19.73
CA ALA A 262 -0.58 -11.59 20.57
C ALA A 262 -1.36 -12.90 20.38
N THR A 263 -2.69 -12.81 20.20
CA THR A 263 -3.59 -13.96 20.19
C THR A 263 -4.07 -14.35 18.79
N GLY A 264 -4.14 -13.39 17.85
CA GLY A 264 -4.79 -13.57 16.57
C GLY A 264 -6.32 -13.52 16.64
N GLU A 265 -6.90 -13.10 17.78
CA GLU A 265 -8.31 -12.77 17.84
C GLU A 265 -8.59 -11.48 17.06
N VAL A 266 -9.70 -11.48 16.33
CA VAL A 266 -10.11 -10.35 15.50
C VAL A 266 -11.52 -9.96 15.87
N GLU A 267 -11.70 -8.71 16.27
CA GLU A 267 -13.03 -8.09 16.41
C GLU A 267 -13.37 -7.37 15.11
N VAL A 268 -14.62 -7.49 14.64
CA VAL A 268 -15.07 -6.96 13.36
C VAL A 268 -16.45 -6.33 13.48
N VAL A 269 -16.64 -5.18 12.81
CA VAL A 269 -17.97 -4.59 12.52
C VAL A 269 -18.11 -4.57 11.00
N ASP A 270 -19.11 -5.29 10.49
CA ASP A 270 -19.48 -5.30 9.08
C ASP A 270 -20.69 -4.38 8.85
N ALA A 271 -20.42 -3.20 8.30
CA ALA A 271 -21.44 -2.21 7.97
C ALA A 271 -21.52 -2.02 6.44
N GLY A 272 -21.57 -3.12 5.69
CA GLY A 272 -21.89 -3.08 4.26
C GLY A 272 -20.98 -3.86 3.31
N SER A 273 -20.54 -3.23 2.22
CA SER A 273 -20.08 -3.86 0.99
C SER A 273 -18.71 -4.57 1.02
N PRO A 274 -17.63 -4.09 1.70
CA PRO A 274 -16.35 -4.78 1.60
C PRO A 274 -16.43 -6.22 2.14
N ARG A 275 -15.87 -7.17 1.39
CA ARG A 275 -15.91 -8.61 1.74
C ARG A 275 -14.54 -9.14 2.13
N LEU A 276 -14.56 -10.22 2.91
CA LEU A 276 -13.37 -10.90 3.41
C LEU A 276 -13.29 -12.35 2.91
N TRP A 277 -12.15 -12.71 2.35
CA TRP A 277 -11.78 -14.10 2.04
C TRP A 277 -10.56 -14.50 2.86
N ARG A 278 -10.56 -15.75 3.32
CA ARG A 278 -9.42 -16.37 3.96
C ARG A 278 -8.86 -17.47 3.10
N GLN A 279 -7.57 -17.40 2.84
CA GLN A 279 -6.81 -18.52 2.27
C GLN A 279 -6.00 -19.20 3.36
N ARG A 280 -6.25 -20.49 3.58
CA ARG A 280 -5.51 -21.36 4.48
C ARG A 280 -5.00 -22.58 3.71
N GLY A 281 -3.71 -22.62 3.45
CA GLY A 281 -3.12 -23.61 2.54
C GLY A 281 -3.69 -23.51 1.13
N GLN A 282 -4.42 -24.55 0.68
CA GLN A 282 -5.08 -24.57 -0.63
C GLN A 282 -6.55 -24.12 -0.58
N ALA A 283 -7.14 -24.09 0.61
CA ALA A 283 -8.53 -23.71 0.78
C ALA A 283 -8.69 -22.18 0.73
N VAL A 284 -9.68 -21.71 0.00
CA VAL A 284 -10.14 -20.33 -0.03
C VAL A 284 -11.61 -20.36 0.34
N GLU A 285 -11.96 -19.61 1.36
CA GLU A 285 -13.32 -19.47 1.86
C GLU A 285 -13.68 -17.99 2.05
N SER A 286 -14.93 -17.62 1.81
CA SER A 286 -15.48 -16.34 2.18
C SER A 286 -15.82 -16.38 3.67
N ILE A 287 -15.45 -15.34 4.42
CA ILE A 287 -15.86 -15.15 5.81
C ILE A 287 -16.96 -14.11 5.80
N GLY A 288 -18.18 -14.53 6.13
CA GLY A 288 -19.33 -13.63 6.24
C GLY A 288 -19.62 -13.29 7.70
N PHE A 289 -20.12 -12.10 7.91
CA PHE A 289 -20.60 -11.57 9.18
C PHE A 289 -22.05 -11.15 9.06
N GLU A 290 -22.72 -10.86 10.17
CA GLU A 290 -24.05 -10.27 10.14
C GLU A 290 -23.95 -8.82 9.64
N ALA A 291 -24.41 -8.59 8.41
CA ALA A 291 -24.34 -7.27 7.78
C ALA A 291 -25.19 -6.26 8.53
N GLN A 292 -24.59 -5.13 8.89
CA GLN A 292 -25.23 -4.00 9.55
C GLN A 292 -25.38 -2.83 8.57
N LEU A 293 -26.07 -1.78 8.99
CA LEU A 293 -26.34 -0.63 8.13
C LEU A 293 -25.06 0.16 7.84
N PRO A 294 -24.85 0.64 6.59
CA PRO A 294 -23.76 1.53 6.27
C PRO A 294 -23.76 2.80 7.12
N LEU A 295 -22.56 3.38 7.31
CA LEU A 295 -22.37 4.60 8.10
C LEU A 295 -23.08 5.80 7.45
N GLY A 296 -23.91 6.48 8.20
CA GLY A 296 -24.59 7.71 7.79
C GLY A 296 -25.94 7.49 7.09
N MET A 297 -26.41 6.23 6.98
CA MET A 297 -27.69 5.93 6.33
C MET A 297 -28.90 6.31 7.21
N PHE A 298 -28.81 6.07 8.52
CA PHE A 298 -29.88 6.37 9.48
C PHE A 298 -29.32 7.04 10.73
N GLU A 299 -30.18 7.80 11.42
CA GLU A 299 -29.83 8.40 12.69
C GLU A 299 -29.79 7.33 13.80
N ASP A 300 -28.81 7.44 14.70
CA ASP A 300 -28.66 6.60 15.89
C ASP A 300 -28.54 5.07 15.60
N THR A 301 -27.82 4.70 14.52
CA THR A 301 -27.54 3.31 14.23
C THR A 301 -26.67 2.68 15.34
N VAL A 302 -27.06 1.48 15.80
CA VAL A 302 -26.31 0.71 16.81
C VAL A 302 -25.50 -0.37 16.11
N TYR A 303 -24.21 -0.41 16.37
CA TYR A 303 -23.30 -1.42 15.82
C TYR A 303 -22.93 -2.47 16.85
N ALA A 304 -22.88 -3.74 16.43
CA ALA A 304 -22.49 -4.88 17.26
C ALA A 304 -21.27 -5.59 16.63
N PRO A 305 -20.16 -5.71 17.36
CA PRO A 305 -18.98 -6.39 16.82
C PRO A 305 -19.14 -7.91 16.92
N GLU A 306 -18.64 -8.61 15.89
CA GLU A 306 -18.43 -10.05 15.91
C GLU A 306 -16.94 -10.40 16.12
N ARG A 307 -16.64 -11.67 16.29
CA ARG A 307 -15.28 -12.14 16.52
C ARG A 307 -14.96 -13.39 15.70
N PHE A 308 -13.74 -13.42 15.18
CA PHE A 308 -13.16 -14.62 14.59
C PHE A 308 -11.66 -14.69 14.93
N ALA A 309 -10.99 -15.77 14.55
CA ALA A 309 -9.57 -15.93 14.83
C ALA A 309 -8.77 -16.25 13.57
N VAL A 310 -7.59 -15.65 13.45
CA VAL A 310 -6.59 -15.96 12.44
C VAL A 310 -5.50 -16.86 13.04
N ARG A 311 -4.84 -17.65 12.19
CA ARG A 311 -3.76 -18.57 12.58
C ARG A 311 -2.53 -18.27 11.73
N PRO A 312 -1.32 -18.55 12.26
CA PRO A 312 -0.11 -18.45 11.46
C PRO A 312 -0.23 -19.19 10.13
N GLY A 313 0.09 -18.48 9.03
CA GLY A 313 -0.04 -18.98 7.66
C GLY A 313 -1.38 -18.68 6.99
N ASP A 314 -2.32 -18.03 7.67
CA ASP A 314 -3.52 -17.49 7.03
C ASP A 314 -3.16 -16.28 6.18
N ARG A 315 -3.76 -16.19 4.99
CA ARG A 315 -3.83 -14.98 4.18
C ARG A 315 -5.27 -14.51 4.16
N LEU A 316 -5.48 -13.27 4.58
CA LEU A 316 -6.75 -12.58 4.47
C LEU A 316 -6.72 -11.68 3.23
N LEU A 317 -7.81 -11.65 2.49
CA LEU A 317 -7.99 -10.77 1.36
C LEU A 317 -9.31 -10.03 1.53
N PHE A 318 -9.24 -8.72 1.45
CA PHE A 318 -10.39 -7.82 1.49
C PHE A 318 -10.58 -7.24 0.10
N GLY A 319 -11.81 -7.16 -0.36
CA GLY A 319 -12.17 -6.60 -1.66
C GLY A 319 -13.43 -5.76 -1.59
N SER A 320 -13.43 -4.64 -2.30
CA SER A 320 -14.63 -3.86 -2.57
C SER A 320 -15.51 -4.53 -3.61
N ASP A 321 -16.71 -4.01 -3.83
CA ASP A 321 -17.64 -4.54 -4.83
C ASP A 321 -17.13 -4.43 -6.27
N GLY A 322 -16.38 -3.40 -6.62
CA GLY A 322 -15.69 -3.33 -7.91
C GLY A 322 -14.76 -4.53 -8.19
N VAL A 323 -14.35 -5.27 -7.14
CA VAL A 323 -13.62 -6.53 -7.30
C VAL A 323 -14.58 -7.70 -7.50
N TYR A 324 -15.47 -7.96 -6.53
CA TYR A 324 -16.24 -9.21 -6.52
C TYR A 324 -17.51 -9.16 -7.38
N ALA A 325 -18.12 -7.97 -7.57
CA ALA A 325 -19.31 -7.81 -8.41
C ALA A 325 -18.99 -7.68 -9.91
N ALA A 326 -17.72 -7.61 -10.30
CA ALA A 326 -17.31 -7.52 -11.69
C ALA A 326 -17.84 -8.70 -12.52
N VAL A 327 -18.28 -8.39 -13.75
CA VAL A 327 -18.89 -9.38 -14.66
C VAL A 327 -18.06 -9.44 -15.95
N SER A 328 -17.82 -10.65 -16.45
CA SER A 328 -17.14 -10.85 -17.72
C SER A 328 -18.04 -10.44 -18.90
N PRO A 329 -17.47 -10.23 -20.11
CA PRO A 329 -18.29 -10.00 -21.33
C PRO A 329 -19.27 -11.15 -21.65
N ALA A 330 -19.05 -12.33 -21.06
CA ALA A 330 -19.95 -13.48 -21.19
C ALA A 330 -21.04 -13.53 -20.10
N GLY A 331 -21.07 -12.55 -19.18
CA GLY A 331 -22.04 -12.50 -18.09
C GLY A 331 -21.66 -13.37 -16.86
N GLU A 332 -20.40 -13.82 -16.76
CA GLU A 332 -19.93 -14.62 -15.62
C GLU A 332 -19.44 -13.70 -14.49
N SER A 333 -19.94 -13.91 -13.26
CA SER A 333 -19.48 -13.21 -12.08
C SER A 333 -18.04 -13.58 -11.71
N TYR A 334 -17.23 -12.59 -11.35
CA TYR A 334 -15.85 -12.81 -10.91
C TYR A 334 -15.81 -13.55 -9.55
N GLU A 335 -16.74 -13.28 -8.66
CA GLU A 335 -16.82 -13.88 -7.33
C GLU A 335 -16.97 -15.42 -7.38
N ASP A 336 -17.77 -15.94 -8.30
CA ASP A 336 -18.17 -17.36 -8.30
C ASP A 336 -16.98 -18.34 -8.32
N ARG A 337 -16.07 -18.16 -9.28
CA ARG A 337 -14.92 -19.07 -9.44
C ARG A 337 -13.61 -18.38 -9.75
N ALA A 338 -13.68 -17.24 -10.44
CA ALA A 338 -12.49 -16.57 -10.95
C ALA A 338 -11.68 -15.95 -9.80
N LEU A 339 -12.34 -15.30 -8.84
CA LEU A 339 -11.68 -14.74 -7.66
C LEU A 339 -11.00 -15.81 -6.82
N ALA A 340 -11.68 -16.93 -6.51
CA ALA A 340 -11.07 -18.01 -5.75
C ALA A 340 -9.88 -18.67 -6.50
N ARG A 341 -9.89 -18.68 -7.83
CA ARG A 341 -8.77 -19.12 -8.67
C ARG A 341 -7.61 -18.15 -8.59
N ALA A 342 -7.89 -16.84 -8.75
CA ALA A 342 -6.90 -15.77 -8.61
C ALA A 342 -6.21 -15.84 -7.25
N LEU A 343 -6.98 -15.99 -6.16
CA LEU A 343 -6.43 -16.10 -4.80
C LEU A 343 -5.51 -17.32 -4.65
N ARG A 344 -5.92 -18.50 -5.14
CA ARG A 344 -5.04 -19.68 -5.11
C ARG A 344 -3.76 -19.47 -5.91
N GLY A 345 -3.83 -18.78 -7.05
CA GLY A 345 -2.69 -18.42 -7.89
C GLY A 345 -1.68 -17.53 -7.18
N THR A 346 -2.13 -16.71 -6.24
CA THR A 346 -1.24 -15.79 -5.49
C THR A 346 -0.54 -16.43 -4.29
N ARG A 347 -0.81 -17.71 -3.97
CA ARG A 347 -0.34 -18.36 -2.74
C ARG A 347 1.17 -18.26 -2.48
N LEU A 348 1.97 -18.30 -3.53
CA LEU A 348 3.44 -18.22 -3.44
C LEU A 348 3.98 -16.79 -3.62
N LEU A 349 3.11 -15.83 -3.90
CA LEU A 349 3.53 -14.44 -4.04
C LEU A 349 3.70 -13.80 -2.65
N PRO A 350 4.68 -12.92 -2.49
CA PRO A 350 4.75 -12.08 -1.30
C PRO A 350 3.51 -11.18 -1.24
N PRO A 351 3.00 -10.82 -0.03
CA PRO A 351 1.75 -10.08 0.13
C PRO A 351 1.73 -8.77 -0.67
N THR A 352 2.87 -8.12 -0.84
CA THR A 352 3.02 -6.87 -1.61
C THR A 352 2.74 -7.01 -3.10
N GLN A 353 2.73 -8.22 -3.65
CA GLN A 353 2.42 -8.49 -5.07
C GLN A 353 0.99 -9.02 -5.27
N VAL A 354 0.33 -9.46 -4.19
CA VAL A 354 -0.99 -10.09 -4.25
C VAL A 354 -2.08 -9.15 -4.78
N PRO A 355 -2.24 -7.90 -4.26
CA PRO A 355 -3.30 -7.03 -4.73
C PRO A 355 -3.21 -6.76 -6.24
N GLN A 356 -2.03 -6.44 -6.75
CA GLN A 356 -1.84 -6.24 -8.19
C GLN A 356 -2.07 -7.52 -9.02
N ALA A 357 -1.70 -8.69 -8.50
CA ALA A 357 -1.95 -9.95 -9.20
C ALA A 357 -3.46 -10.23 -9.32
N VAL A 358 -4.22 -10.01 -8.25
CA VAL A 358 -5.69 -10.15 -8.26
C VAL A 358 -6.33 -9.16 -9.22
N LEU A 359 -5.91 -7.89 -9.21
CA LEU A 359 -6.46 -6.87 -10.11
C LEU A 359 -6.11 -7.11 -11.59
N ARG A 360 -4.95 -7.70 -11.89
CA ARG A 360 -4.63 -8.14 -13.26
C ARG A 360 -5.54 -9.27 -13.75
N GLU A 361 -5.82 -10.25 -12.88
CA GLU A 361 -6.77 -11.33 -13.19
C GLU A 361 -8.19 -10.77 -13.36
N LEU A 362 -8.59 -9.79 -12.54
CA LEU A 362 -9.85 -9.06 -12.66
C LEU A 362 -9.94 -8.34 -14.03
N ALA A 363 -8.92 -7.59 -14.41
CA ALA A 363 -8.86 -6.91 -15.70
C ALA A 363 -8.94 -7.89 -16.88
N ALA A 364 -8.28 -9.03 -16.78
CA ALA A 364 -8.37 -10.10 -17.77
C ALA A 364 -9.79 -10.71 -17.85
N HIS A 365 -10.45 -10.89 -16.70
CA HIS A 365 -11.84 -11.38 -16.62
C HIS A 365 -12.82 -10.39 -17.26
N HIS A 366 -12.61 -9.08 -17.03
CA HIS A 366 -13.42 -7.99 -17.60
C HIS A 366 -13.13 -7.72 -19.09
N GLY A 367 -12.24 -8.51 -19.73
CA GLY A 367 -11.91 -8.38 -21.15
C GLY A 367 -11.07 -7.14 -21.50
N GLY A 368 -10.38 -6.54 -20.52
CA GLY A 368 -9.50 -5.38 -20.70
C GLY A 368 -10.23 -4.03 -20.85
N SER A 369 -11.56 -4.00 -20.67
CA SER A 369 -12.32 -2.76 -20.62
C SER A 369 -11.97 -1.97 -19.36
N PRO A 370 -12.11 -0.64 -19.33
CA PRO A 370 -12.00 0.15 -18.11
C PRO A 370 -12.96 -0.39 -17.03
N LEU A 371 -12.55 -0.37 -15.78
CA LEU A 371 -13.44 -0.65 -14.66
C LEU A 371 -14.50 0.46 -14.55
N GLU A 372 -15.73 0.07 -14.28
CA GLU A 372 -16.86 1.00 -14.08
C GLU A 372 -16.90 1.55 -12.66
N ASP A 373 -16.16 0.94 -11.74
CA ASP A 373 -16.05 1.29 -10.33
C ASP A 373 -14.61 1.11 -9.83
N ASP A 374 -14.29 1.64 -8.65
CA ASP A 374 -13.03 1.40 -7.95
C ASP A 374 -12.92 -0.09 -7.58
N ALA A 375 -11.73 -0.64 -7.77
CA ALA A 375 -11.41 -1.99 -7.34
C ALA A 375 -10.31 -1.94 -6.29
N LEU A 376 -10.68 -2.07 -5.04
CA LEU A 376 -9.74 -2.11 -3.91
C LEU A 376 -9.48 -3.55 -3.49
N VAL A 377 -8.20 -3.90 -3.39
CA VAL A 377 -7.74 -5.16 -2.80
C VAL A 377 -6.76 -4.87 -1.68
N VAL A 378 -7.05 -5.41 -0.49
CA VAL A 378 -6.12 -5.44 0.65
C VAL A 378 -5.76 -6.88 0.94
N CYS A 379 -4.48 -7.19 1.07
CA CYS A 379 -3.95 -8.49 1.44
C CYS A 379 -3.23 -8.39 2.79
N LEU A 380 -3.52 -9.30 3.70
CA LEU A 380 -2.85 -9.41 4.99
C LEU A 380 -2.43 -10.87 5.21
N ASP A 381 -1.13 -11.10 5.27
CA ASP A 381 -0.53 -12.38 5.68
C ASP A 381 -0.32 -12.37 7.18
N TRP A 382 -0.88 -13.34 7.87
CA TRP A 382 -0.73 -13.50 9.30
C TRP A 382 0.38 -14.48 9.64
N HIS A 383 1.41 -14.00 10.33
CA HIS A 383 2.54 -14.82 10.77
C HIS A 383 2.36 -15.31 12.20
N GLY A 384 1.59 -14.56 13.02
CA GLY A 384 1.47 -14.78 14.46
C GLY A 384 2.69 -14.31 15.23
N THR A 385 2.62 -14.42 16.56
CA THR A 385 3.77 -14.13 17.42
C THR A 385 4.85 -15.17 17.21
N VAL A 386 6.07 -14.74 16.87
CA VAL A 386 7.25 -15.58 16.95
C VAL A 386 7.46 -15.86 18.44
N SER A 387 7.08 -17.06 18.89
CA SER A 387 7.50 -17.53 20.23
C SER A 387 9.02 -17.50 20.25
N THR A 388 9.60 -16.49 20.88
CA THR A 388 10.99 -16.52 21.29
C THR A 388 11.06 -17.65 22.33
N VAL A 389 11.40 -18.85 21.87
CA VAL A 389 11.84 -19.91 22.77
C VAL A 389 13.09 -19.37 23.40
N ALA A 390 12.95 -18.86 24.63
CA ALA A 390 14.07 -18.55 25.50
C ALA A 390 14.84 -19.88 25.72
N GLY A 391 15.98 -19.98 25.03
CA GLY A 391 16.97 -21.02 25.26
C GLY A 391 17.91 -20.63 26.39
#